data_1ee25419b9fb45c19be3b437467a90c7
#
_entry.id   1ee25419b9fb45c19be3b437467a90c7
#
_cell.length_a   1.000
_cell.length_b   1.000
_cell.length_c   1.000
_cell.angle_alpha   90.00
_cell.angle_beta   90.00
_cell.angle_gamma   90.00
#
_symmetry.space_group_name_H-M   'P 1'
#
loop_
_entity.id
_entity.type
_entity.pdbx_description
1 polymer ?
#
loop_
_entity_poly.entity_id
_entity_poly.type
_entity_poly.pdbx_seq_one_letter_code
_entity_poly.pdbx_strand_id
1 'polypeptide(L)'
;MKKKEKCKIRYILLGAMFAALLLLIVFMRFSGFSTGEAANVDELQEYALPVEALSIPEEKKIIALGEATHGNVEFQRLKMEVFKKLLEERGVRAFALEGDCGGCEAVDRYIHGGEGTAQEAAAAIGFAIYRTEEMTELVSYLREYNENASAGEDVRFYGFDMQRISRTLQFLMEGCAESNIDTTELEKLAEGENLNPAYGLSAQTEILSRVKNELESSGASDKTLHYADMLLQYCELQSVPTADGGALRDGFMAENVKWIFQQEQQRGHERIFVTGHNSHVAKWGSYDSMGKILSEDAENGYYAIGTDFYKTRCNLPARSSGKRTEQVFYSHDPLAKAAKLAGYDRCWLDFAKIPEHSELGGEIAEYTTLGNLGESYSLLMQLLPPSYRMFQPPAVLYDSMIFVSDATPTKIISEAELMKKIPLL
;
A
#
# COMPACT_ATOMS: atom_id res chain seq x y z
N MET A 1 58.31 -20.12 2.56
CA MET A 1 58.04 -19.18 3.66
C MET A 1 57.29 -17.95 3.21
N LYS A 2 57.74 -17.16 2.24
CA LYS A 2 57.09 -15.87 1.81
C LYS A 2 55.61 -15.94 1.38
N LYS A 3 55.10 -17.07 0.87
CA LYS A 3 53.70 -17.22 0.42
C LYS A 3 52.71 -17.40 1.60
N LYS A 4 53.13 -18.09 2.67
CA LYS A 4 52.32 -18.27 3.90
C LYS A 4 52.23 -16.98 4.73
N GLU A 5 53.29 -16.18 4.75
CA GLU A 5 53.25 -14.87 5.44
C GLU A 5 52.36 -13.86 4.74
N LYS A 6 52.41 -13.78 3.40
CA LYS A 6 51.48 -12.92 2.63
C LYS A 6 50.01 -13.33 2.83
N CYS A 7 49.73 -14.61 2.98
CA CYS A 7 48.39 -15.10 3.25
C CYS A 7 47.92 -14.70 4.66
N LYS A 8 48.73 -14.83 5.69
CA LYS A 8 48.45 -14.39 7.06
C LYS A 8 48.20 -12.88 7.15
N ILE A 9 49.00 -12.06 6.46
CA ILE A 9 48.85 -10.62 6.42
C ILE A 9 47.48 -10.24 5.77
N ARG A 10 47.08 -10.94 4.69
CA ARG A 10 45.77 -10.72 4.06
C ARG A 10 44.61 -11.02 5.01
N TYR A 11 44.65 -12.12 5.77
CA TYR A 11 43.57 -12.43 6.74
C TYR A 11 43.55 -11.45 7.92
N ILE A 12 44.71 -10.96 8.37
CA ILE A 12 44.77 -9.91 9.41
C ILE A 12 44.17 -8.61 8.90
N LEU A 13 44.50 -8.19 7.66
CA LEU A 13 43.95 -7.00 7.05
C LEU A 13 42.43 -7.13 6.81
N LEU A 14 41.96 -8.27 6.35
CA LEU A 14 40.51 -8.54 6.21
C LEU A 14 39.77 -8.51 7.57
N GLY A 15 40.37 -9.11 8.61
CA GLY A 15 39.85 -9.07 9.97
C GLY A 15 39.81 -7.64 10.55
N ALA A 16 40.87 -6.86 10.31
CA ALA A 16 40.92 -5.45 10.74
C ALA A 16 39.91 -4.60 10.00
N MET A 17 39.75 -4.80 8.68
CA MET A 17 38.71 -4.13 7.89
C MET A 17 37.31 -4.49 8.37
N PHE A 18 37.05 -5.76 8.66
CA PHE A 18 35.74 -6.20 9.19
C PHE A 18 35.47 -5.63 10.57
N ALA A 19 36.47 -5.60 11.46
CA ALA A 19 36.35 -4.96 12.78
C ALA A 19 36.14 -3.46 12.69
N ALA A 20 36.83 -2.75 11.79
CA ALA A 20 36.64 -1.33 11.54
C ALA A 20 35.25 -1.03 10.98
N LEU A 21 34.74 -1.88 10.08
CA LEU A 21 33.38 -1.77 9.53
C LEU A 21 32.34 -1.98 10.63
N LEU A 22 32.51 -2.99 11.48
CA LEU A 22 31.63 -3.22 12.64
C LEU A 22 31.64 -2.04 13.62
N LEU A 23 32.81 -1.48 13.92
CA LEU A 23 32.95 -0.32 14.78
C LEU A 23 32.28 0.92 14.16
N LEU A 24 32.42 1.12 12.86
CA LEU A 24 31.76 2.19 12.12
C LEU A 24 30.23 2.03 12.17
N ILE A 25 29.72 0.83 11.96
CA ILE A 25 28.29 0.50 12.04
C ILE A 25 27.75 0.77 13.44
N VAL A 26 28.46 0.32 14.47
CA VAL A 26 28.12 0.55 15.87
C VAL A 26 28.15 2.05 16.19
N PHE A 27 29.19 2.75 15.75
CA PHE A 27 29.32 4.20 15.93
C PHE A 27 28.17 4.94 15.23
N MET A 28 27.86 4.63 13.97
CA MET A 28 26.72 5.21 13.26
C MET A 28 25.37 4.96 13.94
N ARG A 29 25.23 3.82 14.62
CA ARG A 29 24.00 3.46 15.34
C ARG A 29 23.83 4.19 16.68
N PHE A 30 24.92 4.45 17.40
CA PHE A 30 24.87 4.98 18.77
C PHE A 30 25.26 6.47 18.90
N SER A 31 25.84 7.07 17.84
CA SER A 31 26.36 8.46 17.93
C SER A 31 25.33 9.56 17.68
N GLY A 32 24.03 9.27 17.57
CA GLY A 32 23.03 10.27 17.19
C GLY A 32 23.17 10.78 15.73
N PHE A 33 24.26 10.45 15.03
CA PHE A 33 24.46 10.70 13.59
C PHE A 33 23.40 9.98 12.74
N SER A 34 22.66 9.06 13.36
CA SER A 34 21.72 8.20 12.68
C SER A 34 20.39 8.88 12.31
N THR A 35 20.05 10.03 12.90
CA THR A 35 18.75 10.69 12.61
C THR A 35 18.86 11.98 11.82
N GLY A 36 20.05 12.38 11.38
CA GLY A 36 20.25 13.62 10.60
C GLY A 36 19.92 14.91 11.36
N GLU A 37 19.90 16.03 10.68
CA GLU A 37 19.37 17.28 11.19
C GLU A 37 17.84 17.30 11.10
N ALA A 38 17.18 18.12 11.89
CA ALA A 38 15.76 18.40 11.74
C ALA A 38 15.57 19.51 10.72
N ALA A 39 14.45 19.49 10.00
CA ALA A 39 13.99 20.65 9.25
C ALA A 39 13.68 21.83 10.21
N ASN A 40 13.41 23.01 9.63
CA ASN A 40 13.10 24.18 10.45
C ASN A 40 11.86 23.93 11.32
N VAL A 41 12.10 23.78 12.64
CA VAL A 41 11.05 23.40 13.61
C VAL A 41 10.04 24.54 13.79
N ASP A 42 10.49 25.76 13.82
CA ASP A 42 9.62 26.94 14.06
C ASP A 42 8.69 27.16 12.87
N GLU A 43 9.21 27.12 11.64
CA GLU A 43 8.38 27.22 10.43
C GLU A 43 7.46 26.00 10.29
N LEU A 44 7.93 24.77 10.58
CA LEU A 44 7.06 23.60 10.55
C LEU A 44 5.89 23.77 11.54
N GLN A 45 6.14 24.31 12.73
CA GLN A 45 5.10 24.55 13.73
C GLN A 45 4.07 25.61 13.27
N GLU A 46 4.48 26.56 12.42
CA GLU A 46 3.59 27.56 11.86
C GLU A 46 2.62 26.96 10.83
N TYR A 47 3.08 25.99 9.99
CA TYR A 47 2.29 25.44 8.88
C TYR A 47 1.66 24.07 9.20
N ALA A 48 2.16 23.35 10.19
CA ALA A 48 1.62 22.04 10.57
C ALA A 48 0.28 22.18 11.27
N LEU A 49 -0.67 21.38 10.82
CA LEU A 49 -2.04 21.34 11.34
C LEU A 49 -2.37 19.95 11.90
N PRO A 50 -3.36 19.84 12.80
CA PRO A 50 -3.92 18.54 13.15
C PRO A 50 -4.45 17.79 11.92
N VAL A 51 -4.40 16.46 11.94
CA VAL A 51 -4.89 15.62 10.80
C VAL A 51 -6.35 15.90 10.48
N GLU A 52 -7.14 16.22 11.48
CA GLU A 52 -8.56 16.59 11.35
C GLU A 52 -8.78 17.87 10.53
N ALA A 53 -7.76 18.72 10.41
CA ALA A 53 -7.79 19.92 9.57
C ALA A 53 -7.39 19.66 8.09
N LEU A 54 -7.06 18.42 7.74
CA LEU A 54 -6.73 18.04 6.37
C LEU A 54 -7.82 18.51 5.40
N SER A 55 -7.43 19.19 4.33
CA SER A 55 -8.35 19.67 3.30
C SER A 55 -7.76 19.42 1.91
N ILE A 56 -8.60 18.97 0.99
CA ILE A 56 -8.22 18.63 -0.38
C ILE A 56 -8.82 19.69 -1.33
N PRO A 57 -8.06 20.23 -2.28
CA PRO A 57 -8.58 21.15 -3.28
C PRO A 57 -9.77 20.56 -4.06
N GLU A 58 -10.71 21.44 -4.45
CA GLU A 58 -12.01 21.03 -5.05
C GLU A 58 -11.84 20.25 -6.36
N GLU A 59 -10.84 20.61 -7.16
CA GLU A 59 -10.59 20.02 -8.47
C GLU A 59 -9.95 18.62 -8.40
N LYS A 60 -9.55 18.17 -7.19
CA LYS A 60 -8.92 16.86 -7.02
C LYS A 60 -9.96 15.74 -6.97
N LYS A 61 -9.73 14.70 -7.78
CA LYS A 61 -10.68 13.59 -8.00
C LYS A 61 -10.18 12.26 -7.48
N ILE A 62 -8.91 11.93 -7.71
CA ILE A 62 -8.26 10.72 -7.17
C ILE A 62 -7.38 11.16 -6.00
N ILE A 63 -7.84 10.87 -4.79
CA ILE A 63 -7.13 11.26 -3.56
C ILE A 63 -6.43 10.03 -3.01
N ALA A 64 -5.11 10.04 -3.01
CA ALA A 64 -4.28 8.92 -2.62
C ALA A 64 -3.61 9.17 -1.27
N LEU A 65 -3.73 8.21 -0.34
CA LEU A 65 -3.02 8.18 0.93
C LEU A 65 -1.99 7.06 0.93
N GLY A 66 -0.71 7.43 1.06
CA GLY A 66 0.38 6.49 1.23
C GLY A 66 0.51 6.00 2.67
N GLU A 67 1.10 4.81 2.85
CA GLU A 67 1.58 4.37 4.15
C GLU A 67 3.09 4.12 4.13
N ALA A 68 3.79 4.63 5.16
CA ALA A 68 5.24 4.52 5.26
C ALA A 68 5.73 3.10 5.57
N THR A 69 4.86 2.26 6.14
CA THR A 69 5.07 0.82 6.38
C THR A 69 3.75 0.12 6.70
N HIS A 70 3.62 -1.13 6.26
CA HIS A 70 2.42 -1.93 6.47
C HIS A 70 2.25 -2.49 7.91
N GLY A 71 3.18 -2.25 8.80
CA GLY A 71 3.25 -2.91 10.11
C GLY A 71 2.77 -2.10 11.31
N ASN A 72 2.03 -0.99 11.12
CA ASN A 72 1.68 -0.04 12.18
C ASN A 72 0.19 0.22 12.34
N VAL A 73 -0.24 0.41 13.59
CA VAL A 73 -1.61 0.78 13.97
C VAL A 73 -2.00 2.15 13.40
N GLU A 74 -1.13 3.14 13.55
CA GLU A 74 -1.41 4.54 13.21
C GLU A 74 -1.70 4.72 11.73
N PHE A 75 -0.90 4.07 10.85
CA PHE A 75 -1.13 4.13 9.41
C PHE A 75 -2.40 3.39 8.98
N GLN A 76 -2.74 2.28 9.63
CA GLN A 76 -4.01 1.61 9.36
C GLN A 76 -5.21 2.48 9.78
N ARG A 77 -5.13 3.15 10.94
CA ARG A 77 -6.19 4.08 11.42
C ARG A 77 -6.31 5.32 10.55
N LEU A 78 -5.20 5.88 10.06
CA LEU A 78 -5.22 7.03 9.14
C LEU A 78 -6.04 6.76 7.88
N LYS A 79 -6.05 5.52 7.35
CA LYS A 79 -6.91 5.16 6.21
C LYS A 79 -8.38 5.44 6.51
N MET A 80 -8.87 5.01 7.68
CA MET A 80 -10.24 5.24 8.10
C MET A 80 -10.52 6.72 8.43
N GLU A 81 -9.60 7.39 9.13
CA GLU A 81 -9.76 8.79 9.54
C GLU A 81 -9.85 9.72 8.31
N VAL A 82 -8.91 9.58 7.37
CA VAL A 82 -8.91 10.37 6.13
C VAL A 82 -10.11 10.03 5.26
N PHE A 83 -10.46 8.74 5.12
CA PHE A 83 -11.61 8.34 4.33
C PHE A 83 -12.92 8.90 4.90
N LYS A 84 -13.15 8.83 6.22
CA LYS A 84 -14.33 9.42 6.87
C LYS A 84 -14.49 10.90 6.54
N LYS A 85 -13.41 11.63 6.63
CA LYS A 85 -13.40 13.06 6.31
C LYS A 85 -13.77 13.32 4.84
N LEU A 86 -13.20 12.55 3.92
CA LEU A 86 -13.50 12.66 2.49
C LEU A 86 -14.94 12.23 2.16
N LEU A 87 -15.44 11.21 2.84
CA LEU A 87 -16.82 10.74 2.74
C LEU A 87 -17.82 11.85 3.12
N GLU A 88 -17.56 12.54 4.23
CA GLU A 88 -18.43 13.58 4.80
C GLU A 88 -18.31 14.91 4.05
N GLU A 89 -17.07 15.34 3.75
CA GLU A 89 -16.82 16.68 3.23
C GLU A 89 -16.73 16.76 1.71
N ARG A 90 -16.38 15.64 1.04
CA ARG A 90 -16.05 15.62 -0.39
C ARG A 90 -16.92 14.68 -1.21
N GLY A 91 -17.85 13.99 -0.58
CA GLY A 91 -18.76 13.06 -1.26
C GLY A 91 -18.06 11.84 -1.87
N VAL A 92 -16.89 11.43 -1.34
CA VAL A 92 -16.21 10.22 -1.78
C VAL A 92 -17.04 9.00 -1.36
N ARG A 93 -17.27 8.08 -2.30
CA ARG A 93 -18.07 6.85 -2.08
C ARG A 93 -17.29 5.57 -2.46
N ALA A 94 -16.02 5.69 -2.80
CA ALA A 94 -15.16 4.55 -3.10
C ALA A 94 -13.95 4.54 -2.19
N PHE A 95 -13.73 3.39 -1.55
CA PHE A 95 -12.49 3.05 -0.84
C PHE A 95 -11.73 2.03 -1.69
N ALA A 96 -10.64 2.45 -2.34
CA ALA A 96 -9.78 1.59 -3.14
C ALA A 96 -8.49 1.27 -2.38
N LEU A 97 -8.20 -0.01 -2.19
CA LEU A 97 -7.09 -0.52 -1.41
C LEU A 97 -6.04 -1.20 -2.29
N GLU A 98 -4.75 -1.06 -1.96
CA GLU A 98 -3.68 -1.95 -2.43
C GLU A 98 -3.91 -3.35 -1.84
N GLY A 99 -4.92 -4.01 -2.32
CA GLY A 99 -5.40 -5.31 -1.88
C GLY A 99 -5.89 -6.12 -3.06
N ASP A 100 -5.99 -7.45 -2.88
CA ASP A 100 -6.47 -8.34 -3.92
C ASP A 100 -7.88 -7.95 -4.39
N CYS A 101 -8.08 -7.88 -5.70
CA CYS A 101 -9.37 -7.54 -6.30
C CYS A 101 -10.51 -8.41 -5.77
N GLY A 102 -10.39 -9.73 -5.88
CA GLY A 102 -11.41 -10.66 -5.40
C GLY A 102 -11.57 -10.64 -3.87
N GLY A 103 -10.46 -10.45 -3.14
CA GLY A 103 -10.51 -10.30 -1.69
C GLY A 103 -11.28 -9.05 -1.26
N CYS A 104 -11.05 -7.93 -1.93
CA CYS A 104 -11.78 -6.68 -1.69
C CYS A 104 -13.24 -6.73 -2.17
N GLU A 105 -13.54 -7.48 -3.24
CA GLU A 105 -14.92 -7.78 -3.64
C GLU A 105 -15.69 -8.55 -2.54
N ALA A 106 -15.04 -9.47 -1.84
CA ALA A 106 -15.67 -10.14 -0.70
C ALA A 106 -15.98 -9.14 0.44
N VAL A 107 -15.12 -8.13 0.66
CA VAL A 107 -15.41 -7.02 1.58
C VAL A 107 -16.59 -6.19 1.08
N ASP A 108 -16.61 -5.83 -0.21
CA ASP A 108 -17.70 -5.06 -0.81
C ASP A 108 -19.05 -5.76 -0.63
N ARG A 109 -19.11 -7.06 -0.89
CA ARG A 109 -20.33 -7.88 -0.65
C ARG A 109 -20.74 -7.88 0.82
N TYR A 110 -19.78 -8.02 1.73
CA TYR A 110 -20.06 -7.98 3.17
C TYR A 110 -20.64 -6.63 3.61
N ILE A 111 -20.07 -5.52 3.20
CA ILE A 111 -20.57 -4.19 3.59
C ILE A 111 -21.91 -3.83 2.96
N HIS A 112 -22.36 -4.63 1.97
CA HIS A 112 -23.69 -4.53 1.34
C HIS A 112 -24.67 -5.62 1.86
N GLY A 113 -24.46 -6.11 3.08
CA GLY A 113 -25.38 -7.04 3.73
C GLY A 113 -25.06 -8.52 3.54
N GLY A 114 -23.90 -8.86 2.94
CA GLY A 114 -23.43 -10.25 2.85
C GLY A 114 -23.24 -10.91 4.22
N GLU A 115 -23.25 -12.24 4.23
CA GLU A 115 -23.09 -13.04 5.44
C GLU A 115 -21.65 -12.97 6.00
N GLY A 116 -21.47 -13.38 7.25
CA GLY A 116 -20.18 -13.45 7.94
C GLY A 116 -19.94 -12.28 8.91
N THR A 117 -18.69 -12.05 9.24
CA THR A 117 -18.23 -11.03 10.17
C THR A 117 -17.26 -10.06 9.49
N ALA A 118 -17.13 -8.83 10.01
CA ALA A 118 -16.15 -7.86 9.54
C ALA A 118 -14.72 -8.41 9.60
N GLN A 119 -14.41 -9.24 10.57
CA GLN A 119 -13.10 -9.87 10.73
C GLN A 119 -12.83 -10.90 9.61
N GLU A 120 -13.84 -11.69 9.22
CA GLU A 120 -13.74 -12.63 8.09
C GLU A 120 -13.60 -11.88 6.76
N ALA A 121 -14.38 -10.81 6.59
CA ALA A 121 -14.28 -9.95 5.41
C ALA A 121 -12.89 -9.29 5.30
N ALA A 122 -12.36 -8.73 6.38
CA ALA A 122 -11.00 -8.18 6.41
C ALA A 122 -9.92 -9.26 6.09
N ALA A 123 -10.10 -10.47 6.61
CA ALA A 123 -9.21 -11.60 6.30
C ALA A 123 -9.31 -12.05 4.83
N ALA A 124 -10.47 -11.88 4.20
CA ALA A 124 -10.71 -12.23 2.81
C ALA A 124 -9.87 -11.42 1.82
N ILE A 125 -9.37 -10.22 2.20
CA ILE A 125 -8.45 -9.41 1.39
C ILE A 125 -7.18 -10.20 1.00
N GLY A 126 -6.82 -11.23 1.78
CA GLY A 126 -5.81 -12.20 1.41
C GLY A 126 -4.40 -11.88 1.92
N PHE A 127 -4.09 -10.63 2.29
CA PHE A 127 -2.79 -10.25 2.83
C PHE A 127 -2.81 -10.21 4.37
N ALA A 128 -1.78 -10.76 5.01
CA ALA A 128 -1.67 -10.77 6.47
C ALA A 128 -1.74 -9.37 7.10
N ILE A 129 -1.23 -8.36 6.38
CA ILE A 129 -1.20 -6.95 6.82
C ILE A 129 -2.61 -6.34 7.01
N TYR A 130 -3.64 -6.95 6.43
CA TYR A 130 -5.04 -6.52 6.55
C TYR A 130 -5.84 -7.38 7.54
N ARG A 131 -5.26 -8.45 8.10
CA ARG A 131 -5.88 -9.24 9.18
C ARG A 131 -5.63 -8.59 10.55
N THR A 132 -6.15 -7.39 10.75
CA THR A 132 -5.91 -6.56 11.93
C THR A 132 -7.22 -6.07 12.55
N GLU A 133 -7.15 -5.60 13.80
CA GLU A 133 -8.29 -4.98 14.46
C GLU A 133 -8.70 -3.69 13.73
N GLU A 134 -7.73 -2.89 13.28
CA GLU A 134 -7.95 -1.62 12.59
C GLU A 134 -8.71 -1.82 11.26
N MET A 135 -8.35 -2.84 10.46
CA MET A 135 -9.08 -3.16 9.23
C MET A 135 -10.48 -3.72 9.54
N THR A 136 -10.62 -4.50 10.61
CA THR A 136 -11.92 -4.98 11.07
C THR A 136 -12.84 -3.81 11.49
N GLU A 137 -12.29 -2.82 12.19
CA GLU A 137 -13.01 -1.59 12.57
C GLU A 137 -13.47 -0.79 11.34
N LEU A 138 -12.59 -0.62 10.34
CA LEU A 138 -12.92 0.02 9.07
C LEU A 138 -14.07 -0.70 8.36
N VAL A 139 -13.97 -2.01 8.18
CA VAL A 139 -14.99 -2.82 7.50
C VAL A 139 -16.33 -2.80 8.25
N SER A 140 -16.30 -2.83 9.59
CA SER A 140 -17.51 -2.68 10.41
C SER A 140 -18.17 -1.30 10.22
N TYR A 141 -17.37 -0.24 10.22
CA TYR A 141 -17.84 1.12 9.99
C TYR A 141 -18.49 1.28 8.60
N LEU A 142 -17.87 0.74 7.55
CA LEU A 142 -18.40 0.81 6.20
C LEU A 142 -19.74 0.08 6.07
N ARG A 143 -19.89 -1.07 6.72
CA ARG A 143 -21.15 -1.79 6.78
C ARG A 143 -22.24 -0.97 7.47
N GLU A 144 -21.97 -0.44 8.67
CA GLU A 144 -22.90 0.41 9.41
C GLU A 144 -23.30 1.65 8.60
N TYR A 145 -22.34 2.27 7.90
CA TYR A 145 -22.63 3.39 7.00
C TYR A 145 -23.57 2.98 5.88
N ASN A 146 -23.31 1.87 5.18
CA ASN A 146 -24.12 1.40 4.06
C ASN A 146 -25.52 0.97 4.48
N GLU A 147 -25.70 0.40 5.68
CA GLU A 147 -27.01 0.05 6.25
C GLU A 147 -27.92 1.29 6.43
N ASN A 148 -27.33 2.48 6.57
CA ASN A 148 -28.04 3.74 6.78
C ASN A 148 -27.95 4.70 5.57
N ALA A 149 -27.22 4.34 4.52
CA ALA A 149 -27.03 5.18 3.34
C ALA A 149 -28.32 5.30 2.51
N SER A 150 -28.54 6.48 1.94
CA SER A 150 -29.59 6.65 0.92
C SER A 150 -29.24 5.89 -0.35
N ALA A 151 -30.24 5.61 -1.19
CA ALA A 151 -30.02 4.91 -2.47
C ALA A 151 -28.97 5.65 -3.33
N GLY A 152 -27.94 4.96 -3.76
CA GLY A 152 -26.83 5.48 -4.55
C GLY A 152 -25.73 6.18 -3.75
N GLU A 153 -25.88 6.34 -2.43
CA GLU A 153 -24.89 6.96 -1.54
C GLU A 153 -24.06 5.92 -0.76
N ASP A 154 -24.24 4.65 -1.07
CA ASP A 154 -23.49 3.55 -0.48
C ASP A 154 -22.01 3.60 -0.90
N VAL A 155 -21.13 3.25 0.05
CA VAL A 155 -19.69 3.15 -0.19
C VAL A 155 -19.37 1.81 -0.82
N ARG A 156 -18.54 1.84 -1.87
CA ARG A 156 -17.94 0.67 -2.50
C ARG A 156 -16.53 0.43 -2.01
N PHE A 157 -16.16 -0.84 -1.89
CA PHE A 157 -14.83 -1.29 -1.49
C PHE A 157 -14.15 -2.01 -2.64
N TYR A 158 -13.04 -1.48 -3.12
CA TYR A 158 -12.32 -2.00 -4.28
C TYR A 158 -10.90 -2.45 -3.92
N GLY A 159 -10.39 -3.48 -4.60
CA GLY A 159 -8.98 -3.84 -4.65
C GLY A 159 -8.41 -3.58 -6.03
N PHE A 160 -7.24 -2.96 -6.10
CA PHE A 160 -6.60 -2.68 -7.39
C PHE A 160 -5.36 -3.53 -7.67
N ASP A 161 -5.02 -4.49 -6.80
CA ASP A 161 -3.87 -5.39 -6.94
C ASP A 161 -4.28 -6.78 -7.45
N MET A 162 -3.40 -7.40 -8.24
CA MET A 162 -3.62 -8.69 -8.90
C MET A 162 -2.72 -9.81 -8.36
N GLN A 163 -2.05 -9.64 -7.24
CA GLN A 163 -1.06 -10.61 -6.74
C GLN A 163 -1.67 -11.90 -6.19
N ARG A 164 -2.95 -11.93 -5.87
CA ARG A 164 -3.70 -13.11 -5.42
C ARG A 164 -4.91 -13.30 -6.31
N ILE A 165 -5.29 -14.55 -6.57
CA ILE A 165 -6.22 -14.84 -7.65
C ILE A 165 -7.38 -15.76 -7.29
N SER A 166 -7.31 -16.46 -6.16
CA SER A 166 -8.30 -17.51 -5.86
C SER A 166 -9.74 -16.97 -5.80
N ARG A 167 -9.94 -15.82 -5.15
CA ARG A 167 -11.25 -15.19 -5.06
C ARG A 167 -11.65 -14.51 -6.36
N THR A 168 -10.72 -13.87 -7.05
CA THR A 168 -10.98 -13.27 -8.37
C THR A 168 -11.42 -14.33 -9.36
N LEU A 169 -10.78 -15.52 -9.35
CA LEU A 169 -11.20 -16.66 -10.19
C LEU A 169 -12.59 -17.17 -9.80
N GLN A 170 -12.90 -17.26 -8.49
CA GLN A 170 -14.23 -17.62 -8.03
C GLN A 170 -15.30 -16.65 -8.57
N PHE A 171 -15.07 -15.33 -8.44
CA PHE A 171 -16.03 -14.33 -8.92
C PHE A 171 -16.13 -14.29 -10.45
N LEU A 172 -15.03 -14.57 -11.17
CA LEU A 172 -15.09 -14.77 -12.60
C LEU A 172 -16.00 -15.97 -12.96
N MET A 173 -15.86 -17.10 -12.27
CA MET A 173 -16.72 -18.28 -12.52
C MET A 173 -18.20 -17.98 -12.19
N GLU A 174 -18.50 -17.23 -11.13
CA GLU A 174 -19.85 -16.77 -10.83
C GLU A 174 -20.43 -15.94 -12.00
N GLY A 175 -19.67 -14.96 -12.51
CA GLY A 175 -20.07 -14.13 -13.65
C GLY A 175 -20.21 -14.91 -14.96
N CYS A 176 -19.38 -15.94 -15.17
CA CYS A 176 -19.53 -16.90 -16.28
C CYS A 176 -20.85 -17.66 -16.19
N ALA A 177 -21.20 -18.16 -15.00
CA ALA A 177 -22.46 -18.88 -14.77
C ALA A 177 -23.69 -17.96 -15.01
N GLU A 178 -23.64 -16.71 -14.56
CA GLU A 178 -24.69 -15.71 -14.84
C GLU A 178 -24.84 -15.44 -16.36
N SER A 179 -23.75 -15.54 -17.11
CA SER A 179 -23.71 -15.36 -18.57
C SER A 179 -23.91 -16.66 -19.36
N ASN A 180 -24.19 -17.78 -18.68
CA ASN A 180 -24.32 -19.12 -19.26
C ASN A 180 -23.06 -19.60 -20.03
N ILE A 181 -21.88 -19.24 -19.54
CA ILE A 181 -20.57 -19.68 -20.06
C ILE A 181 -20.07 -20.86 -19.24
N ASP A 182 -19.51 -21.87 -19.94
CA ASP A 182 -18.97 -23.08 -19.30
C ASP A 182 -17.72 -22.77 -18.47
N THR A 183 -17.73 -23.14 -17.17
CA THR A 183 -16.65 -22.90 -16.22
C THR A 183 -15.70 -24.09 -16.08
N THR A 184 -15.95 -25.21 -16.78
CA THR A 184 -15.20 -26.49 -16.58
C THR A 184 -13.68 -26.32 -16.71
N GLU A 185 -13.20 -25.44 -17.59
CA GLU A 185 -11.77 -25.20 -17.74
C GLU A 185 -11.22 -24.24 -16.68
N LEU A 186 -12.01 -23.25 -16.24
CA LEU A 186 -11.65 -22.38 -15.13
C LEU A 186 -11.51 -23.15 -13.81
N GLU A 187 -12.42 -24.11 -13.57
CA GLU A 187 -12.36 -24.99 -12.40
C GLU A 187 -11.04 -25.79 -12.34
N LYS A 188 -10.52 -26.22 -13.48
CA LYS A 188 -9.22 -26.89 -13.59
C LYS A 188 -8.03 -25.97 -13.33
N LEU A 189 -8.19 -24.66 -13.55
CA LEU A 189 -7.16 -23.67 -13.24
C LEU A 189 -7.07 -23.35 -11.74
N ALA A 190 -8.09 -23.69 -10.93
CA ALA A 190 -8.10 -23.42 -9.50
C ALA A 190 -7.26 -24.48 -8.75
N GLU A 191 -6.25 -24.05 -8.00
CA GLU A 191 -5.48 -24.87 -7.07
C GLU A 191 -5.08 -24.05 -5.84
N GLY A 192 -5.89 -24.12 -4.79
CA GLY A 192 -5.67 -23.37 -3.55
C GLY A 192 -5.72 -21.84 -3.79
N GLU A 193 -4.66 -21.16 -3.42
CA GLU A 193 -4.53 -19.70 -3.60
C GLU A 193 -3.86 -19.28 -4.92
N ASN A 194 -3.48 -20.23 -5.78
CA ASN A 194 -2.75 -19.99 -7.03
C ASN A 194 -3.45 -20.65 -8.22
N LEU A 195 -3.05 -20.27 -9.44
CA LEU A 195 -3.41 -21.04 -10.62
C LEU A 195 -2.66 -22.37 -10.62
N ASN A 196 -3.34 -23.42 -11.10
CA ASN A 196 -2.82 -24.78 -11.14
C ASN A 196 -1.53 -24.86 -11.97
N PRO A 197 -0.38 -25.15 -11.36
CA PRO A 197 0.91 -25.21 -12.06
C PRO A 197 1.01 -26.34 -13.08
N ALA A 198 0.09 -27.32 -13.04
CA ALA A 198 0.00 -28.34 -14.09
C ALA A 198 -0.32 -27.73 -15.48
N TYR A 199 -0.96 -26.56 -15.48
CA TYR A 199 -1.15 -25.76 -16.68
C TYR A 199 0.00 -24.74 -16.75
N GLY A 200 0.85 -24.83 -17.79
CA GLY A 200 1.86 -23.81 -18.05
C GLY A 200 1.21 -22.44 -18.28
N LEU A 201 1.96 -21.38 -17.99
CA LEU A 201 1.47 -19.99 -18.05
C LEU A 201 0.78 -19.64 -19.37
N SER A 202 1.31 -20.12 -20.51
CA SER A 202 0.70 -19.93 -21.83
C SER A 202 -0.70 -20.53 -21.93
N ALA A 203 -0.92 -21.74 -21.38
CA ALA A 203 -2.22 -22.38 -21.39
C ALA A 203 -3.22 -21.66 -20.46
N GLN A 204 -2.76 -21.18 -19.30
CA GLN A 204 -3.57 -20.36 -18.39
C GLN A 204 -4.06 -19.08 -19.10
N THR A 205 -3.14 -18.36 -19.75
CA THR A 205 -3.45 -17.13 -20.51
C THR A 205 -4.41 -17.42 -21.67
N GLU A 206 -4.23 -18.53 -22.40
CA GLU A 206 -5.12 -18.91 -23.52
C GLU A 206 -6.55 -19.19 -23.03
N ILE A 207 -6.71 -19.96 -21.95
CA ILE A 207 -8.02 -20.25 -21.35
C ILE A 207 -8.71 -18.95 -20.90
N LEU A 208 -8.01 -18.11 -20.13
CA LEU A 208 -8.56 -16.84 -19.63
C LEU A 208 -8.95 -15.89 -20.77
N SER A 209 -8.10 -15.76 -21.81
CA SER A 209 -8.38 -14.92 -22.96
C SER A 209 -9.61 -15.39 -23.74
N ARG A 210 -9.77 -16.71 -23.91
CA ARG A 210 -10.95 -17.27 -24.57
C ARG A 210 -12.22 -16.99 -23.75
N VAL A 211 -12.20 -17.25 -22.43
CA VAL A 211 -13.33 -16.96 -21.54
C VAL A 211 -13.69 -15.48 -21.58
N LYS A 212 -12.70 -14.58 -21.57
CA LYS A 212 -12.95 -13.14 -21.68
C LYS A 212 -13.67 -12.80 -23.01
N ASN A 213 -13.22 -13.34 -24.15
CA ASN A 213 -13.87 -13.11 -25.45
C ASN A 213 -15.31 -13.64 -25.46
N GLU A 214 -15.60 -14.76 -24.82
CA GLU A 214 -16.94 -15.30 -24.70
C GLU A 214 -17.82 -14.39 -23.82
N LEU A 215 -17.30 -13.86 -22.71
CA LEU A 215 -17.97 -12.90 -21.84
C LEU A 215 -18.29 -11.60 -22.58
N GLU A 216 -17.34 -11.03 -23.33
CA GLU A 216 -17.56 -9.86 -24.19
C GLU A 216 -18.69 -10.11 -25.20
N SER A 217 -18.66 -11.27 -25.84
CA SER A 217 -19.68 -11.66 -26.85
C SER A 217 -21.06 -11.87 -26.24
N SER A 218 -21.14 -12.28 -24.97
CA SER A 218 -22.40 -12.49 -24.24
C SER A 218 -23.00 -11.18 -23.68
N GLY A 219 -22.22 -10.09 -23.66
CA GLY A 219 -22.63 -8.83 -23.00
C GLY A 219 -22.57 -8.92 -21.49
N ALA A 220 -21.62 -9.68 -20.96
CA ALA A 220 -21.38 -9.77 -19.50
C ALA A 220 -21.09 -8.40 -18.89
N SER A 221 -21.24 -8.28 -17.58
CA SER A 221 -21.00 -7.03 -16.86
C SER A 221 -19.54 -6.58 -16.94
N ASP A 222 -19.30 -5.26 -16.95
CA ASP A 222 -17.95 -4.67 -16.89
C ASP A 222 -17.14 -5.22 -15.71
N LYS A 223 -17.81 -5.51 -14.59
CA LYS A 223 -17.20 -6.09 -13.40
C LYS A 223 -16.71 -7.51 -13.63
N THR A 224 -17.50 -8.35 -14.34
CA THR A 224 -17.09 -9.72 -14.70
C THR A 224 -15.92 -9.71 -15.67
N LEU A 225 -15.94 -8.82 -16.65
CA LEU A 225 -14.82 -8.62 -17.56
C LEU A 225 -13.56 -8.16 -16.85
N HIS A 226 -13.69 -7.28 -15.87
CA HIS A 226 -12.56 -6.83 -15.05
C HIS A 226 -11.91 -7.96 -14.24
N TYR A 227 -12.68 -8.93 -13.72
CA TYR A 227 -12.09 -10.11 -13.09
C TYR A 227 -11.23 -10.93 -14.05
N ALA A 228 -11.65 -11.06 -15.31
CA ALA A 228 -10.84 -11.73 -16.34
C ALA A 228 -9.56 -10.94 -16.63
N ASP A 229 -9.63 -9.60 -16.70
CA ASP A 229 -8.46 -8.74 -16.88
C ASP A 229 -7.46 -8.86 -15.72
N MET A 230 -7.93 -8.86 -14.48
CA MET A 230 -7.09 -9.04 -13.30
C MET A 230 -6.32 -10.37 -13.34
N LEU A 231 -6.96 -11.46 -13.77
CA LEU A 231 -6.30 -12.76 -13.92
C LEU A 231 -5.30 -12.79 -15.08
N LEU A 232 -5.58 -12.11 -16.17
CA LEU A 232 -4.65 -11.95 -17.29
C LEU A 232 -3.44 -11.09 -16.88
N GLN A 233 -3.65 -10.00 -16.14
CA GLN A 233 -2.57 -9.18 -15.56
C GLN A 233 -1.69 -10.01 -14.61
N TYR A 234 -2.29 -10.89 -13.79
CA TYR A 234 -1.52 -11.83 -12.97
C TYR A 234 -0.65 -12.73 -13.83
N CYS A 235 -1.20 -13.34 -14.88
CA CYS A 235 -0.43 -14.21 -15.78
C CYS A 235 0.72 -13.44 -16.44
N GLU A 236 0.49 -12.23 -16.89
CA GLU A 236 1.52 -11.39 -17.48
C GLU A 236 2.61 -11.04 -16.48
N LEU A 237 2.23 -10.65 -15.24
CA LEU A 237 3.17 -10.39 -14.16
C LEU A 237 4.05 -11.61 -13.82
N GLN A 238 3.50 -12.83 -13.90
CA GLN A 238 4.28 -14.06 -13.72
C GLN A 238 5.21 -14.38 -14.90
N SER A 239 5.01 -13.76 -16.07
CA SER A 239 5.80 -14.00 -17.28
C SER A 239 7.10 -13.22 -17.33
N VAL A 240 7.23 -12.14 -16.54
CA VAL A 240 8.38 -11.23 -16.58
C VAL A 240 9.38 -11.53 -15.46
N PRO A 241 10.68 -11.19 -15.64
CA PRO A 241 11.66 -11.28 -14.58
C PRO A 241 11.26 -10.40 -13.37
N THR A 242 11.59 -10.85 -12.16
CA THR A 242 11.27 -10.13 -10.91
C THR A 242 11.76 -8.67 -10.92
N ALA A 243 12.85 -8.38 -11.63
CA ALA A 243 13.40 -7.02 -11.73
C ALA A 243 12.45 -6.04 -12.48
N ASP A 244 11.68 -6.56 -13.42
CA ASP A 244 10.76 -5.76 -14.25
C ASP A 244 9.32 -5.79 -13.70
N GLY A 245 9.04 -6.74 -12.82
CA GLY A 245 7.70 -6.98 -12.28
C GLY A 245 7.14 -5.79 -11.47
N GLY A 246 8.00 -5.02 -10.82
CA GLY A 246 7.57 -3.85 -10.03
C GLY A 246 6.89 -2.78 -10.89
N ALA A 247 7.55 -2.36 -11.97
CA ALA A 247 6.99 -1.35 -12.89
C ALA A 247 5.73 -1.85 -13.61
N LEU A 248 5.72 -3.12 -14.03
CA LEU A 248 4.57 -3.74 -14.68
C LEU A 248 3.36 -3.79 -13.74
N ARG A 249 3.58 -4.21 -12.47
CA ARG A 249 2.52 -4.23 -11.44
C ARG A 249 1.95 -2.84 -11.19
N ASP A 250 2.79 -1.83 -11.05
CA ASP A 250 2.35 -0.45 -10.86
C ASP A 250 1.54 0.07 -12.06
N GLY A 251 1.94 -0.29 -13.29
CA GLY A 251 1.17 -0.02 -14.51
C GLY A 251 -0.23 -0.60 -14.44
N PHE A 252 -0.36 -1.89 -14.12
CA PHE A 252 -1.65 -2.55 -13.94
C PHE A 252 -2.48 -1.94 -12.80
N MET A 253 -1.86 -1.64 -11.66
CA MET A 253 -2.56 -0.97 -10.57
C MET A 253 -3.12 0.39 -10.99
N ALA A 254 -2.38 1.16 -11.81
CA ALA A 254 -2.87 2.42 -12.35
C ALA A 254 -4.06 2.23 -13.30
N GLU A 255 -4.04 1.22 -14.16
CA GLU A 255 -5.17 0.85 -15.04
C GLU A 255 -6.40 0.47 -14.20
N ASN A 256 -6.21 -0.35 -13.16
CA ASN A 256 -7.28 -0.79 -12.28
C ASN A 256 -7.89 0.38 -11.49
N VAL A 257 -7.07 1.32 -11.00
CA VAL A 257 -7.57 2.55 -10.34
C VAL A 257 -8.37 3.43 -11.32
N LYS A 258 -7.94 3.55 -12.59
CA LYS A 258 -8.70 4.27 -13.62
C LYS A 258 -10.04 3.58 -13.90
N TRP A 259 -10.07 2.24 -13.97
CA TRP A 259 -11.31 1.48 -14.11
C TRP A 259 -12.24 1.74 -12.90
N ILE A 260 -11.75 1.67 -11.66
CA ILE A 260 -12.52 1.98 -10.46
C ILE A 260 -13.11 3.39 -10.54
N PHE A 261 -12.32 4.38 -10.95
CA PHE A 261 -12.76 5.75 -11.09
C PHE A 261 -13.89 5.89 -12.12
N GLN A 262 -13.79 5.21 -13.28
CA GLN A 262 -14.84 5.15 -14.29
C GLN A 262 -16.13 4.50 -13.76
N GLN A 263 -16.03 3.43 -12.97
CA GLN A 263 -17.20 2.80 -12.34
C GLN A 263 -17.92 3.79 -11.40
N GLU A 264 -17.18 4.54 -10.60
CA GLU A 264 -17.74 5.52 -9.70
C GLU A 264 -18.37 6.72 -10.45
N GLN A 265 -17.76 7.15 -11.57
CA GLN A 265 -18.36 8.16 -12.43
C GLN A 265 -19.70 7.71 -13.03
N GLN A 266 -19.82 6.44 -13.42
CA GLN A 266 -21.09 5.86 -13.89
C GLN A 266 -22.15 5.81 -12.78
N ARG A 267 -21.73 5.70 -11.51
CA ARG A 267 -22.61 5.81 -10.32
C ARG A 267 -22.97 7.26 -9.95
N GLY A 268 -22.37 8.27 -10.63
CA GLY A 268 -22.55 9.70 -10.36
C GLY A 268 -21.57 10.29 -9.35
N HIS A 269 -20.52 9.57 -8.97
CA HIS A 269 -19.49 10.03 -8.04
C HIS A 269 -18.21 10.45 -8.78
N GLU A 270 -17.77 11.68 -8.52
CA GLU A 270 -16.63 12.26 -9.24
C GLU A 270 -15.28 12.11 -8.49
N ARG A 271 -15.29 11.44 -7.35
CA ARG A 271 -14.10 11.30 -6.50
C ARG A 271 -13.97 9.92 -5.92
N ILE A 272 -12.72 9.44 -5.85
CA ILE A 272 -12.36 8.18 -5.18
C ILE A 272 -11.22 8.40 -4.19
N PHE A 273 -11.17 7.57 -3.16
CA PHE A 273 -10.04 7.45 -2.24
C PHE A 273 -9.25 6.20 -2.57
N VAL A 274 -7.93 6.35 -2.70
CA VAL A 274 -6.97 5.29 -3.00
C VAL A 274 -5.98 5.19 -1.86
N THR A 275 -5.65 3.98 -1.39
CA THR A 275 -4.61 3.81 -0.36
C THR A 275 -3.74 2.60 -0.62
N GLY A 276 -2.43 2.80 -0.45
CA GLY A 276 -1.39 1.79 -0.62
C GLY A 276 -0.07 2.26 -0.03
N HIS A 277 1.02 1.54 -0.31
CA HIS A 277 2.33 1.95 0.15
C HIS A 277 2.77 3.28 -0.48
N ASN A 278 3.53 4.09 0.27
CA ASN A 278 4.06 5.38 -0.16
C ASN A 278 4.67 5.35 -1.57
N SER A 279 5.45 4.32 -1.90
CA SER A 279 6.11 4.21 -3.20
C SER A 279 5.14 4.06 -4.37
N HIS A 280 3.96 3.47 -4.16
CA HIS A 280 2.94 3.30 -5.20
C HIS A 280 2.12 4.55 -5.42
N VAL A 281 1.88 5.35 -4.37
CA VAL A 281 1.09 6.59 -4.48
C VAL A 281 1.92 7.83 -4.82
N ALA A 282 3.26 7.76 -4.72
CA ALA A 282 4.15 8.87 -5.03
C ALA A 282 4.06 9.27 -6.51
N LYS A 283 4.04 10.57 -6.78
CA LYS A 283 3.98 11.17 -8.13
C LYS A 283 5.28 11.04 -8.93
N TRP A 284 6.33 10.55 -8.30
CA TRP A 284 7.61 10.33 -8.93
C TRP A 284 8.29 9.07 -8.35
N GLY A 285 9.08 8.37 -9.16
CA GLY A 285 9.81 7.17 -8.76
C GLY A 285 10.98 6.88 -9.71
N SER A 286 11.81 5.89 -9.37
CA SER A 286 12.87 5.39 -10.25
C SER A 286 12.33 4.62 -11.48
N TYR A 287 11.06 4.29 -11.48
CA TYR A 287 10.27 3.71 -12.56
C TYR A 287 8.87 4.36 -12.57
N ASP A 288 8.04 4.03 -13.53
CA ASP A 288 6.67 4.53 -13.64
C ASP A 288 5.78 3.88 -12.57
N SER A 289 5.74 4.50 -11.36
CA SER A 289 4.86 4.08 -10.28
C SER A 289 3.40 4.39 -10.60
N MET A 290 2.46 3.71 -9.91
CA MET A 290 1.02 3.95 -10.05
C MET A 290 0.69 5.45 -9.91
N GLY A 291 1.17 6.09 -8.85
CA GLY A 291 0.91 7.51 -8.58
C GLY A 291 1.51 8.43 -9.65
N LYS A 292 2.68 8.10 -10.22
CA LYS A 292 3.26 8.84 -11.34
C LYS A 292 2.34 8.75 -12.55
N ILE A 293 1.96 7.55 -12.97
CA ILE A 293 1.06 7.32 -14.13
C ILE A 293 -0.29 8.05 -13.95
N LEU A 294 -0.86 7.98 -12.74
CA LEU A 294 -2.14 8.65 -12.44
C LEU A 294 -2.00 10.18 -12.42
N SER A 295 -0.85 10.72 -12.00
CA SER A 295 -0.61 12.16 -11.90
C SER A 295 -0.28 12.83 -13.24
N GLU A 296 0.22 12.07 -14.22
CA GLU A 296 0.52 12.57 -15.57
C GLU A 296 -0.75 12.89 -16.37
N ASP A 297 -1.87 12.29 -16.02
CA ASP A 297 -3.17 12.58 -16.62
C ASP A 297 -3.87 13.69 -15.79
N ALA A 298 -3.89 14.91 -16.34
CA ALA A 298 -4.48 16.07 -15.67
C ALA A 298 -5.98 15.91 -15.40
N GLU A 299 -6.70 15.09 -16.17
CA GLU A 299 -8.14 14.84 -15.98
C GLU A 299 -8.43 14.04 -14.72
N ASN A 300 -7.46 13.24 -14.25
CA ASN A 300 -7.58 12.48 -13.01
C ASN A 300 -7.62 13.38 -11.77
N GLY A 301 -7.10 14.61 -11.86
CA GLY A 301 -7.01 15.50 -10.70
C GLY A 301 -6.37 14.79 -9.51
N TYR A 302 -5.20 14.15 -9.71
CA TYR A 302 -4.54 13.33 -8.70
C TYR A 302 -4.00 14.18 -7.55
N TYR A 303 -4.16 13.70 -6.31
CA TYR A 303 -3.61 14.32 -5.10
C TYR A 303 -2.96 13.24 -4.22
N ALA A 304 -1.69 13.38 -3.95
CA ALA A 304 -0.92 12.43 -3.17
C ALA A 304 -0.65 12.93 -1.75
N ILE A 305 -1.07 12.18 -0.76
CA ILE A 305 -0.73 12.39 0.66
C ILE A 305 0.29 11.33 1.05
N GLY A 306 1.55 11.73 1.28
CA GLY A 306 2.55 10.85 1.84
C GLY A 306 2.39 10.70 3.36
N THR A 307 2.94 9.64 3.92
CA THR A 307 3.08 9.52 5.39
C THR A 307 4.51 9.22 5.77
N ASP A 308 4.96 9.64 6.94
CA ASP A 308 6.22 9.21 7.51
C ASP A 308 6.16 9.19 9.04
N PHE A 309 7.21 8.62 9.66
CA PHE A 309 7.35 8.52 11.10
C PHE A 309 8.73 9.05 11.52
N TYR A 310 8.83 9.59 12.72
CA TYR A 310 10.15 9.81 13.32
C TYR A 310 10.76 8.48 13.78
N LYS A 311 9.98 7.70 14.54
CA LYS A 311 10.34 6.38 15.05
C LYS A 311 9.18 5.42 14.90
N THR A 312 9.45 4.20 14.46
CA THR A 312 8.45 3.14 14.44
C THR A 312 8.91 1.91 15.20
N ARG A 313 7.97 1.28 15.93
CA ARG A 313 7.98 -0.14 16.20
C ARG A 313 6.95 -0.76 15.27
N CYS A 314 7.35 -1.68 14.42
CA CYS A 314 6.48 -2.28 13.42
C CYS A 314 6.55 -3.80 13.45
N ASN A 315 5.44 -4.45 13.13
CA ASN A 315 5.35 -5.90 13.04
C ASN A 315 5.61 -6.34 11.59
N LEU A 316 6.83 -6.79 11.30
CA LEU A 316 7.24 -7.16 9.96
C LEU A 316 7.77 -8.60 9.90
N PRO A 317 7.57 -9.33 8.78
CA PRO A 317 8.21 -10.61 8.54
C PRO A 317 9.68 -10.44 8.18
N ALA A 318 10.51 -11.32 8.70
CA ALA A 318 11.91 -11.42 8.28
C ALA A 318 11.99 -12.01 6.86
N ARG A 319 12.71 -11.38 5.94
CA ARG A 319 12.91 -11.88 4.56
C ARG A 319 13.45 -13.30 4.49
N SER A 320 14.28 -13.69 5.46
CA SER A 320 14.94 -15.00 5.49
C SER A 320 14.04 -16.14 5.96
N SER A 321 12.97 -15.86 6.73
CA SER A 321 12.18 -16.91 7.39
C SER A 321 10.67 -16.72 7.30
N GLY A 322 10.20 -15.57 6.82
CA GLY A 322 8.78 -15.19 6.86
C GLY A 322 8.22 -14.95 8.27
N LYS A 323 9.01 -15.21 9.33
CA LYS A 323 8.56 -15.05 10.70
C LYS A 323 8.40 -13.57 11.03
N ARG A 324 7.20 -13.17 11.47
CA ARG A 324 6.90 -11.82 11.94
C ARG A 324 7.46 -11.57 13.33
N THR A 325 8.05 -10.40 13.52
CA THR A 325 8.56 -9.92 14.80
C THR A 325 8.49 -8.40 14.84
N GLU A 326 8.45 -7.85 16.06
CA GLU A 326 8.54 -6.41 16.24
C GLU A 326 9.97 -5.93 15.98
N GLN A 327 10.08 -4.90 15.17
CA GLN A 327 11.33 -4.24 14.82
C GLN A 327 11.23 -2.75 15.07
N VAL A 328 12.36 -2.11 15.36
CA VAL A 328 12.45 -0.65 15.58
C VAL A 328 13.25 -0.02 14.45
N PHE A 329 12.68 1.02 13.82
CA PHE A 329 13.34 1.81 12.80
C PHE A 329 13.13 3.30 13.06
N TYR A 330 14.04 4.12 12.50
CA TYR A 330 13.94 5.56 12.43
C TYR A 330 13.89 5.95 10.96
N SER A 331 12.97 6.88 10.57
CA SER A 331 12.86 7.25 9.15
C SER A 331 14.05 8.06 8.66
N HIS A 332 14.66 8.84 9.54
CA HIS A 332 15.70 9.82 9.24
C HIS A 332 15.22 10.97 8.31
N ASP A 333 13.92 11.16 8.25
CA ASP A 333 13.29 12.29 7.58
C ASP A 333 13.45 13.54 8.45
N PRO A 334 14.05 14.64 7.92
CA PRO A 334 14.16 15.89 8.65
C PRO A 334 12.82 16.50 9.05
N LEU A 335 11.78 16.37 8.21
CA LEU A 335 10.43 16.86 8.47
C LEU A 335 9.76 16.07 9.62
N ALA A 336 9.84 14.73 9.59
CA ALA A 336 9.32 13.90 10.67
C ALA A 336 10.04 14.17 11.99
N LYS A 337 11.34 14.47 11.96
CA LYS A 337 12.11 14.87 13.13
C LYS A 337 11.70 16.24 13.63
N ALA A 338 11.48 17.23 12.75
CA ALA A 338 10.99 18.55 13.12
C ALA A 338 9.60 18.48 13.74
N ALA A 339 8.67 17.68 13.17
CA ALA A 339 7.35 17.44 13.76
C ALA A 339 7.43 16.87 15.18
N LYS A 340 8.34 15.91 15.43
CA LYS A 340 8.61 15.38 16.77
C LYS A 340 9.15 16.43 17.73
N LEU A 341 10.09 17.27 17.30
CA LEU A 341 10.69 18.33 18.13
C LEU A 341 9.71 19.47 18.40
N ALA A 342 8.80 19.76 17.46
CA ALA A 342 7.68 20.69 17.63
C ALA A 342 6.60 20.18 18.61
N GLY A 343 6.71 18.91 19.07
CA GLY A 343 5.81 18.34 20.07
C GLY A 343 4.54 17.70 19.51
N TYR A 344 4.45 17.49 18.20
CA TYR A 344 3.32 16.80 17.59
C TYR A 344 3.41 15.28 17.80
N ASP A 345 2.35 14.64 18.24
CA ASP A 345 2.19 13.20 18.12
C ASP A 345 1.87 12.82 16.67
N ARG A 346 0.96 13.56 16.05
CA ARG A 346 0.62 13.50 14.62
C ARG A 346 0.34 14.91 14.10
N CYS A 347 0.74 15.19 12.86
CA CYS A 347 0.38 16.44 12.18
C CYS A 347 0.32 16.23 10.68
N TRP A 348 -0.43 17.10 10.01
CA TRP A 348 -0.53 17.21 8.56
C TRP A 348 0.14 18.50 8.09
N LEU A 349 0.90 18.41 7.01
CA LEU A 349 1.62 19.52 6.39
C LEU A 349 1.22 19.63 4.91
N ASP A 350 0.51 20.69 4.56
CA ASP A 350 0.12 21.02 3.18
C ASP A 350 1.25 21.81 2.51
N PHE A 351 1.92 21.21 1.55
CA PHE A 351 3.08 21.84 0.87
C PHE A 351 2.69 23.08 0.08
N ALA A 352 1.46 23.16 -0.41
CA ALA A 352 0.96 24.36 -1.11
C ALA A 352 0.79 25.58 -0.20
N LYS A 353 0.80 25.41 1.12
CA LYS A 353 0.71 26.51 2.10
C LYS A 353 2.07 27.06 2.52
N ILE A 354 3.14 26.35 2.21
CA ILE A 354 4.49 26.73 2.60
C ILE A 354 5.06 27.69 1.53
N PRO A 355 5.53 28.90 1.90
CA PRO A 355 6.13 29.81 0.94
C PRO A 355 7.41 29.23 0.34
N GLU A 356 7.54 29.28 -0.99
CA GLU A 356 8.71 28.74 -1.72
C GLU A 356 10.05 29.35 -1.27
N HIS A 357 10.05 30.58 -0.74
CA HIS A 357 11.25 31.29 -0.30
C HIS A 357 11.54 31.17 1.19
N SER A 358 10.71 30.40 1.94
CA SER A 358 11.00 30.09 3.34
C SER A 358 12.07 29.00 3.43
N GLU A 359 12.65 28.80 4.62
CA GLU A 359 13.62 27.74 4.85
C GLU A 359 12.98 26.36 4.69
N LEU A 360 11.79 26.17 5.25
CA LEU A 360 11.00 24.96 5.11
C LEU A 360 10.58 24.71 3.65
N GLY A 361 10.26 25.77 2.88
CA GLY A 361 9.98 25.71 1.45
C GLY A 361 11.18 25.18 0.65
N GLY A 362 12.39 25.60 0.98
CA GLY A 362 13.63 25.05 0.45
C GLY A 362 13.80 23.57 0.81
N GLU A 363 13.58 23.22 2.08
CA GLU A 363 13.75 21.84 2.58
C GLU A 363 12.81 20.83 1.92
N ILE A 364 11.55 21.18 1.66
CA ILE A 364 10.62 20.29 0.95
C ILE A 364 10.92 20.18 -0.55
N ALA A 365 11.62 21.14 -1.14
CA ALA A 365 12.01 21.16 -2.55
C ALA A 365 13.37 20.51 -2.81
N GLU A 366 14.19 20.31 -1.79
CA GLU A 366 15.52 19.70 -1.89
C GLU A 366 15.49 18.19 -1.64
N TYR A 367 16.53 17.50 -2.16
CA TYR A 367 16.72 16.07 -1.92
C TYR A 367 16.95 15.80 -0.45
N THR A 368 16.06 15.03 0.14
CA THR A 368 16.13 14.63 1.55
C THR A 368 15.83 13.15 1.74
N THR A 369 16.08 12.67 2.93
CA THR A 369 15.85 11.27 3.31
C THR A 369 14.43 11.11 3.84
N LEU A 370 13.67 10.19 3.25
CA LEU A 370 12.31 9.84 3.64
C LEU A 370 12.24 8.35 4.05
N GLY A 371 11.36 8.01 4.96
CA GLY A 371 11.06 6.62 5.31
C GLY A 371 10.39 5.89 4.15
N ASN A 372 10.89 4.70 3.83
CA ASN A 372 10.33 3.81 2.82
C ASN A 372 10.49 2.36 3.28
N LEU A 373 9.85 2.03 4.40
CA LEU A 373 9.92 0.72 5.02
C LEU A 373 8.80 -0.16 4.49
N GLY A 374 9.13 -1.05 3.57
CA GLY A 374 8.17 -1.94 2.95
C GLY A 374 7.63 -3.05 3.87
N GLU A 375 7.09 -4.09 3.28
CA GLU A 375 6.38 -5.17 3.97
C GLU A 375 7.29 -6.10 4.80
N SER A 376 8.61 -6.12 4.56
CA SER A 376 9.52 -7.08 5.21
C SER A 376 10.83 -6.43 5.63
N TYR A 377 11.52 -7.06 6.58
CA TYR A 377 12.82 -6.59 7.03
C TYR A 377 13.94 -7.63 6.84
N SER A 378 15.19 -7.13 6.79
CA SER A 378 16.40 -7.92 6.87
C SER A 378 17.34 -7.37 7.94
N LEU A 379 18.27 -8.21 8.44
CA LEU A 379 19.30 -7.74 9.37
C LEU A 379 20.15 -6.59 8.79
N LEU A 380 20.31 -6.55 7.46
CA LEU A 380 21.04 -5.49 6.79
C LEU A 380 20.35 -4.12 6.98
N MET A 381 19.02 -4.07 6.96
CA MET A 381 18.25 -2.83 7.22
C MET A 381 18.48 -2.30 8.62
N GLN A 382 18.71 -3.18 9.61
CA GLN A 382 19.06 -2.77 10.97
C GLN A 382 20.46 -2.15 11.06
N LEU A 383 21.36 -2.53 10.14
CA LEU A 383 22.75 -2.09 10.13
C LEU A 383 23.00 -0.93 9.15
N LEU A 384 22.25 -0.90 8.05
CA LEU A 384 22.41 0.07 6.95
C LEU A 384 21.10 0.83 6.70
N PRO A 385 20.86 1.93 7.44
CA PRO A 385 19.66 2.77 7.28
C PRO A 385 19.30 3.13 5.83
N PRO A 386 20.25 3.43 4.90
CA PRO A 386 19.91 3.74 3.51
C PRO A 386 19.12 2.64 2.79
N SER A 387 19.14 1.38 3.27
CA SER A 387 18.47 0.25 2.62
C SER A 387 16.94 0.24 2.76
N TYR A 388 16.36 1.12 3.59
CA TYR A 388 14.93 1.26 3.81
C TYR A 388 14.47 2.73 3.75
N ARG A 389 15.24 3.57 3.11
CA ARG A 389 14.94 5.01 2.94
C ARG A 389 14.94 5.39 1.47
N MET A 390 14.15 6.36 1.13
CA MET A 390 14.14 7.02 -0.16
C MET A 390 14.87 8.35 -0.05
N PHE A 391 15.54 8.77 -1.12
CA PHE A 391 16.25 10.05 -1.19
C PHE A 391 15.69 10.86 -2.35
N GLN A 392 14.73 11.74 -2.07
CA GLN A 392 13.99 12.53 -3.05
C GLN A 392 13.46 13.82 -2.40
N PRO A 393 13.13 14.85 -3.19
CA PRO A 393 12.40 16.00 -2.69
C PRO A 393 10.96 15.65 -2.30
N PRO A 394 10.51 15.91 -1.06
CA PRO A 394 9.14 15.62 -0.63
C PRO A 394 8.06 16.21 -1.55
N ALA A 395 8.21 17.47 -1.97
CA ALA A 395 7.25 18.18 -2.82
C ALA A 395 7.14 17.61 -4.25
N VAL A 396 8.14 16.84 -4.72
CA VAL A 396 8.07 16.13 -5.99
C VAL A 396 7.25 14.85 -5.86
N LEU A 397 7.29 14.23 -4.68
CA LEU A 397 6.60 12.96 -4.42
C LEU A 397 5.12 13.15 -4.07
N TYR A 398 4.82 14.15 -3.23
CA TYR A 398 3.51 14.33 -2.60
C TYR A 398 3.04 15.79 -2.70
N ASP A 399 1.74 15.99 -2.55
CA ASP A 399 1.14 17.33 -2.39
C ASP A 399 1.11 17.74 -0.92
N SER A 400 1.04 16.77 -0.03
CA SER A 400 1.07 16.97 1.42
C SER A 400 1.60 15.72 2.12
N MET A 401 1.96 15.83 3.40
CA MET A 401 2.39 14.70 4.21
C MET A 401 1.74 14.70 5.60
N ILE A 402 1.54 13.49 6.14
CA ILE A 402 1.15 13.28 7.53
C ILE A 402 2.32 12.62 8.26
N PHE A 403 2.75 13.24 9.35
CA PHE A 403 3.82 12.73 10.21
C PHE A 403 3.28 12.11 11.48
N VAL A 404 3.85 10.95 11.83
CA VAL A 404 3.57 10.22 13.09
C VAL A 404 4.86 10.16 13.88
N SER A 405 4.90 10.73 15.08
CA SER A 405 6.13 10.80 15.86
C SER A 405 6.62 9.43 16.30
N ASP A 406 5.77 8.65 16.93
CA ASP A 406 6.08 7.29 17.40
C ASP A 406 4.99 6.33 16.96
N ALA A 407 5.28 5.53 15.94
CA ALA A 407 4.34 4.54 15.42
C ALA A 407 4.47 3.21 16.17
N THR A 408 3.32 2.55 16.42
CA THR A 408 3.20 1.32 17.20
C THR A 408 2.87 0.10 16.33
N PRO A 409 3.31 -1.12 16.73
CA PRO A 409 3.13 -2.30 15.88
C PRO A 409 1.68 -2.76 15.85
N THR A 410 1.15 -3.01 14.65
CA THR A 410 -0.15 -3.66 14.50
C THR A 410 -0.09 -5.13 14.93
N LYS A 411 -1.23 -5.64 15.41
CA LYS A 411 -1.39 -7.05 15.76
C LYS A 411 -2.09 -7.79 14.64
N ILE A 412 -1.36 -8.73 14.03
CA ILE A 412 -1.95 -9.62 13.02
C ILE A 412 -2.79 -10.68 13.72
N ILE A 413 -4.05 -10.79 13.34
CA ILE A 413 -4.96 -11.85 13.79
C ILE A 413 -4.57 -13.14 13.08
N SER A 414 -4.24 -14.17 13.86
CA SER A 414 -3.84 -15.46 13.30
C SER A 414 -5.05 -16.24 12.73
N GLU A 415 -4.79 -17.12 11.77
CA GLU A 415 -5.83 -18.00 11.21
C GLU A 415 -6.49 -18.86 12.28
N ALA A 416 -5.72 -19.31 13.29
CA ALA A 416 -6.26 -20.05 14.42
C ALA A 416 -7.20 -19.22 15.31
N GLU A 417 -7.00 -17.90 15.39
CA GLU A 417 -7.92 -16.99 16.08
C GLU A 417 -9.18 -16.74 15.25
N LEU A 418 -9.05 -16.64 13.93
CA LEU A 418 -10.19 -16.54 13.00
C LEU A 418 -11.09 -17.79 13.12
N MET A 419 -10.51 -18.99 13.06
CA MET A 419 -11.25 -20.25 13.14
C MET A 419 -11.93 -20.49 14.49
N LYS A 420 -11.42 -19.95 15.59
CA LYS A 420 -12.05 -20.11 16.93
C LYS A 420 -13.34 -19.31 17.08
N LYS A 421 -13.55 -18.28 16.28
CA LYS A 421 -14.74 -17.42 16.34
C LYS A 421 -15.85 -17.87 15.40
N ILE A 422 -15.57 -18.81 14.49
CA ILE A 422 -16.59 -19.47 13.66
C ILE A 422 -17.28 -20.49 14.55
N PRO A 423 -18.61 -20.37 14.84
CA PRO A 423 -19.34 -21.43 15.48
C PRO A 423 -19.20 -22.70 14.64
N LEU A 424 -18.76 -23.80 15.23
CA LEU A 424 -18.85 -25.12 14.60
C LEU A 424 -20.36 -25.38 14.34
N LEU A 425 -20.78 -25.21 13.09
CA LEU A 425 -22.08 -25.65 12.58
C LEU A 425 -22.08 -27.16 12.45
#